data_1e2da1c3054f4b303da0dcd076ddd06c
#
_entry.id   1e2da1c3054f4b303da0dcd076ddd06c
#
_cell.length_a   1.000
_cell.length_b   1.000
_cell.length_c   1.000
_cell.angle_alpha   90.00
_cell.angle_beta   90.00
_cell.angle_gamma   90.00
#
_symmetry.space_group_name_H-M   'P 1'
#
loop_
_entity.id
_entity.type
_entity.pdbx_description
1 polymer ?
#
loop_
_entity_poly.entity_id
_entity_poly.type
_entity_poly.pdbx_seq_one_letter_code
_entity_poly.pdbx_strand_id
1 'polypeptide(L)'
;RGKGGGSMIKETIQAVEDAEAKASELVAQASEDARRVKAEAEAEADRMLADAQKREKEAAVKQEEELTLRGEEYVKQALAEAEAECQTLRETADRRKPEVVDRLIAELV
;
A
#
# COMPACT_ATOMS: atom_id res chain seq x y z
N ARG A 1 -22.77 68.36 36.91
CA ARG A 1 -22.59 68.34 35.45
C ARG A 1 -21.32 67.68 35.03
N GLY A 2 -20.28 67.90 35.77
CA GLY A 2 -19.04 67.23 35.50
C GLY A 2 -19.11 65.71 35.66
N LYS A 3 -19.99 65.25 36.54
CA LYS A 3 -20.19 63.84 36.82
C LYS A 3 -20.79 63.10 35.61
N GLY A 4 -21.74 63.66 34.86
CA GLY A 4 -22.37 63.04 33.74
C GLY A 4 -21.42 62.89 32.56
N GLY A 5 -20.63 63.94 32.25
CA GLY A 5 -19.64 63.95 31.19
C GLY A 5 -18.46 63.02 31.49
N GLY A 6 -17.98 63.04 32.74
CA GLY A 6 -16.90 62.20 33.22
C GLY A 6 -17.28 60.72 33.25
N SER A 7 -18.52 60.47 33.63
CA SER A 7 -19.07 59.11 33.65
C SER A 7 -19.22 58.55 32.25
N MET A 8 -19.71 59.34 31.29
CA MET A 8 -19.83 58.94 29.88
C MET A 8 -18.47 58.64 29.24
N ILE A 9 -17.48 59.48 29.51
CA ILE A 9 -16.11 59.26 29.01
C ILE A 9 -15.53 57.98 29.58
N LYS A 10 -15.72 57.78 30.90
CA LYS A 10 -15.29 56.56 31.58
C LYS A 10 -15.92 55.32 31.01
N GLU A 11 -17.23 55.36 30.78
CA GLU A 11 -17.98 54.26 30.17
C GLU A 11 -17.51 53.97 28.76
N THR A 12 -17.20 55.02 27.98
CA THR A 12 -16.68 54.87 26.62
C THR A 12 -15.28 54.23 26.63
N ILE A 13 -14.41 54.68 27.49
CA ILE A 13 -13.07 54.12 27.66
C ILE A 13 -13.15 52.66 28.07
N GLN A 14 -14.04 52.36 29.03
CA GLN A 14 -14.25 51.00 29.50
C GLN A 14 -14.77 50.10 28.39
N ALA A 15 -15.70 50.61 27.58
CA ALA A 15 -16.22 49.86 26.43
C ALA A 15 -15.15 49.57 25.36
N VAL A 16 -14.27 50.52 25.11
CA VAL A 16 -13.14 50.33 24.22
C VAL A 16 -12.14 49.31 24.77
N GLU A 17 -11.81 49.41 26.02
CA GLU A 17 -10.92 48.46 26.69
C GLU A 17 -11.49 47.05 26.69
N ASP A 18 -12.79 46.91 26.95
CA ASP A 18 -13.47 45.60 26.87
C ASP A 18 -13.50 45.05 25.48
N ALA A 19 -13.72 45.90 24.46
CA ALA A 19 -13.71 45.49 23.07
C ALA A 19 -12.32 45.05 22.62
N GLU A 20 -11.27 45.78 23.03
CA GLU A 20 -9.89 45.42 22.75
C GLU A 20 -9.49 44.10 23.44
N ALA A 21 -9.90 43.91 24.67
CA ALA A 21 -9.67 42.68 25.43
C ALA A 21 -10.33 41.48 24.72
N LYS A 22 -11.58 41.65 24.31
CA LYS A 22 -12.32 40.61 23.56
C LYS A 22 -11.68 40.31 22.21
N ALA A 23 -11.27 41.36 21.49
CA ALA A 23 -10.61 41.18 20.20
C ALA A 23 -9.29 40.40 20.36
N SER A 24 -8.50 40.76 21.39
CA SER A 24 -7.25 40.08 21.70
C SER A 24 -7.49 38.61 22.06
N GLU A 25 -8.52 38.35 22.88
CA GLU A 25 -8.92 36.99 23.24
C GLU A 25 -9.36 36.18 22.05
N LEU A 26 -10.15 36.76 21.14
CA LEU A 26 -10.58 36.11 19.90
C LEU A 26 -9.41 35.76 19.01
N VAL A 27 -8.45 36.66 18.87
CA VAL A 27 -7.24 36.41 18.09
C VAL A 27 -6.42 35.27 18.70
N ALA A 28 -6.24 35.29 19.99
CA ALA A 28 -5.53 34.23 20.71
C ALA A 28 -6.23 32.88 20.55
N GLN A 29 -7.55 32.86 20.67
CA GLN A 29 -8.37 31.67 20.48
C GLN A 29 -8.26 31.13 19.04
N ALA A 30 -8.35 32.02 18.05
CA ALA A 30 -8.24 31.65 16.64
C ALA A 30 -6.85 31.07 16.33
N SER A 31 -5.81 31.68 16.91
CA SER A 31 -4.42 31.20 16.76
C SER A 31 -4.25 29.81 17.36
N GLU A 32 -4.81 29.59 18.54
CA GLU A 32 -4.77 28.28 19.21
C GLU A 32 -5.53 27.23 18.43
N ASP A 33 -6.73 27.58 17.93
CA ASP A 33 -7.55 26.70 17.10
C ASP A 33 -6.83 26.34 15.80
N ALA A 34 -6.17 27.30 15.18
CA ALA A 34 -5.39 27.08 13.96
C ALA A 34 -4.23 26.11 14.20
N ARG A 35 -3.52 26.26 15.30
CA ARG A 35 -2.45 25.33 15.70
C ARG A 35 -2.96 23.92 15.93
N ARG A 36 -4.08 23.82 16.62
CA ARG A 36 -4.71 22.53 16.90
C ARG A 36 -5.13 21.84 15.62
N VAL A 37 -5.81 22.56 14.72
CA VAL A 37 -6.25 22.01 13.42
C VAL A 37 -5.05 21.57 12.58
N LYS A 38 -4.01 22.37 12.56
CA LYS A 38 -2.77 22.01 11.85
C LYS A 38 -2.13 20.75 12.42
N ALA A 39 -2.02 20.67 13.76
CA ALA A 39 -1.44 19.50 14.42
C ALA A 39 -2.28 18.24 14.18
N GLU A 40 -3.60 18.35 14.24
CA GLU A 40 -4.52 17.24 13.96
C GLU A 40 -4.41 16.79 12.49
N ALA A 41 -4.30 17.74 11.57
CA ALA A 41 -4.15 17.43 10.15
C ALA A 41 -2.82 16.72 9.86
N GLU A 42 -1.73 17.19 10.48
CA GLU A 42 -0.43 16.55 10.35
C GLU A 42 -0.42 15.13 10.93
N ALA A 43 -1.02 14.95 12.10
CA ALA A 43 -1.15 13.64 12.73
C ALA A 43 -1.99 12.68 11.87
N GLU A 44 -3.08 13.17 11.30
CA GLU A 44 -3.92 12.38 10.40
C GLU A 44 -3.18 12.00 9.12
N ALA A 45 -2.45 12.94 8.54
CA ALA A 45 -1.64 12.69 7.34
C ALA A 45 -0.57 11.63 7.62
N ASP A 46 0.11 11.72 8.75
CA ASP A 46 1.12 10.74 9.16
C ASP A 46 0.52 9.35 9.35
N ARG A 47 -0.66 9.28 9.96
CA ARG A 47 -1.38 8.03 10.14
C ARG A 47 -1.81 7.42 8.82
N MET A 48 -2.34 8.25 7.91
CA MET A 48 -2.74 7.80 6.57
C MET A 48 -1.54 7.26 5.79
N LEU A 49 -0.40 7.94 5.90
CA LEU A 49 0.83 7.51 5.24
C LEU A 49 1.33 6.17 5.81
N ALA A 50 1.33 6.04 7.13
CA ALA A 50 1.73 4.81 7.80
C ALA A 50 0.82 3.64 7.42
N ASP A 51 -0.50 3.86 7.38
CA ASP A 51 -1.48 2.86 6.97
C ASP A 51 -1.31 2.46 5.51
N ALA A 52 -1.03 3.43 4.63
CA ALA A 52 -0.78 3.18 3.22
C ALA A 52 0.49 2.33 3.02
N GLN A 53 1.56 2.65 3.74
CA GLN A 53 2.81 1.90 3.70
C GLN A 53 2.61 0.46 4.20
N LYS A 54 1.85 0.30 5.27
CA LYS A 54 1.51 -1.02 5.81
C LYS A 54 0.74 -1.86 4.80
N ARG A 55 -0.27 -1.28 4.17
CA ARG A 55 -1.05 -1.95 3.12
C ARG A 55 -0.21 -2.32 1.90
N GLU A 56 0.71 -1.44 1.50
CA GLU A 56 1.64 -1.73 0.41
C GLU A 56 2.53 -2.93 0.72
N LYS A 57 3.08 -2.98 1.92
CA LYS A 57 3.90 -4.11 2.37
C LYS A 57 3.13 -5.41 2.39
N GLU A 58 1.91 -5.38 2.93
CA GLU A 58 1.02 -6.55 2.97
C GLU A 58 0.65 -7.02 1.56
N ALA A 59 0.37 -6.08 0.66
CA ALA A 59 0.07 -6.39 -0.73
C ALA A 59 1.28 -6.99 -1.45
N ALA A 60 2.48 -6.45 -1.20
CA ALA A 60 3.72 -6.96 -1.78
C ALA A 60 4.03 -8.38 -1.31
N VAL A 61 3.85 -8.67 -0.03
CA VAL A 61 4.03 -10.02 0.52
C VAL A 61 3.05 -11.00 -0.11
N LYS A 62 1.79 -10.62 -0.22
CA LYS A 62 0.75 -11.43 -0.84
C LYS A 62 1.07 -11.72 -2.30
N GLN A 63 1.52 -10.71 -3.03
CA GLN A 63 1.89 -10.84 -4.43
C GLN A 63 3.09 -11.77 -4.60
N GLU A 64 4.08 -11.65 -3.72
CA GLU A 64 5.25 -12.53 -3.72
C GLU A 64 4.87 -13.99 -3.45
N GLU A 65 3.98 -14.22 -2.48
CA GLU A 65 3.45 -15.56 -2.19
C GLU A 65 2.72 -16.16 -3.39
N GLU A 66 1.88 -15.37 -4.06
CA GLU A 66 1.17 -15.80 -5.27
C GLU A 66 2.12 -16.13 -6.41
N LEU A 67 3.14 -15.31 -6.62
CA LEU A 67 4.15 -15.55 -7.64
C LEU A 67 4.95 -16.82 -7.35
N THR A 68 5.28 -17.05 -6.09
CA THR A 68 5.98 -18.26 -5.67
C THR A 68 5.13 -19.50 -5.94
N LEU A 69 3.85 -19.47 -5.59
CA LEU A 69 2.93 -20.57 -5.84
C LEU A 69 2.74 -20.84 -7.34
N ARG A 70 2.63 -19.78 -8.13
CA ARG A 70 2.54 -19.92 -9.60
C ARG A 70 3.81 -20.51 -10.19
N GLY A 71 4.95 -20.07 -9.69
CA GLY A 71 6.25 -20.58 -10.12
C GLY A 71 6.39 -22.06 -9.81
N GLU A 72 6.02 -22.48 -8.61
CA GLU A 72 6.03 -23.88 -8.20
C GLU A 72 5.10 -24.74 -9.05
N GLU A 73 3.89 -24.25 -9.31
CA GLU A 73 2.94 -24.93 -10.18
C GLU A 73 3.44 -25.04 -11.61
N TYR A 74 4.04 -23.98 -12.13
CA TYR A 74 4.64 -23.98 -13.46
C TYR A 74 5.75 -25.03 -13.57
N VAL A 75 6.65 -25.08 -12.58
CA VAL A 75 7.73 -26.08 -12.54
C VAL A 75 7.17 -27.49 -12.48
N LYS A 76 6.16 -27.70 -11.65
CA LYS A 76 5.48 -29.00 -11.52
C LYS A 76 4.89 -29.47 -12.86
N GLN A 77 4.20 -28.55 -13.56
CA GLN A 77 3.63 -28.87 -14.88
C GLN A 77 4.71 -29.13 -15.92
N ALA A 78 5.77 -28.32 -15.93
CA ALA A 78 6.87 -28.51 -16.85
C ALA A 78 7.58 -29.85 -16.65
N LEU A 79 7.78 -30.25 -15.39
CA LEU A 79 8.35 -31.54 -15.05
C LEU A 79 7.45 -32.70 -15.47
N ALA A 80 6.13 -32.57 -15.26
CA ALA A 80 5.17 -33.60 -15.69
C ALA A 80 5.15 -33.75 -17.21
N GLU A 81 5.20 -32.64 -17.95
CA GLU A 81 5.27 -32.66 -19.41
C GLU A 81 6.59 -33.30 -19.90
N ALA A 82 7.71 -32.93 -19.28
CA ALA A 82 9.02 -33.51 -19.60
C ALA A 82 9.05 -35.02 -19.34
N GLU A 83 8.49 -35.47 -18.23
CA GLU A 83 8.36 -36.89 -17.92
C GLU A 83 7.51 -37.63 -18.94
N ALA A 84 6.38 -37.03 -19.35
CA ALA A 84 5.51 -37.60 -20.38
C ALA A 84 6.22 -37.71 -21.73
N GLU A 85 6.99 -36.68 -22.10
CA GLU A 85 7.80 -36.71 -23.35
C GLU A 85 8.89 -37.79 -23.29
N CYS A 86 9.57 -37.89 -22.14
CA CYS A 86 10.57 -38.94 -21.94
C CYS A 86 9.96 -40.32 -22.03
N GLN A 87 8.79 -40.53 -21.44
CA GLN A 87 8.08 -41.79 -21.52
C GLN A 87 7.69 -42.13 -22.97
N THR A 88 7.21 -41.17 -23.72
CA THR A 88 6.87 -41.34 -25.12
C THR A 88 8.09 -41.70 -25.96
N LEU A 89 9.22 -41.04 -25.70
CA LEU A 89 10.49 -41.35 -26.38
C LEU A 89 10.97 -42.75 -26.06
N ARG A 90 10.87 -43.19 -24.82
CA ARG A 90 11.22 -44.57 -24.41
C ARG A 90 10.36 -45.61 -25.13
N GLU A 91 9.05 -45.37 -25.13
CA GLU A 91 8.12 -46.26 -25.82
C GLU A 91 8.40 -46.33 -27.33
N THR A 92 8.71 -45.21 -27.94
CA THR A 92 9.08 -45.15 -29.34
C THR A 92 10.38 -45.92 -29.63
N ALA A 93 11.38 -45.70 -28.78
CA ALA A 93 12.65 -46.42 -28.88
C ALA A 93 12.47 -47.92 -28.70
N ASP A 94 11.67 -48.35 -27.73
CA ASP A 94 11.39 -49.76 -27.48
C ASP A 94 10.65 -50.43 -28.66
N ARG A 95 9.75 -49.72 -29.30
CA ARG A 95 9.07 -50.20 -30.49
C ARG A 95 9.99 -50.30 -31.71
N ARG A 96 10.94 -49.38 -31.82
CA ARG A 96 11.90 -49.37 -32.97
C ARG A 96 13.02 -50.38 -32.82
N LYS A 97 13.32 -50.75 -31.60
CA LYS A 97 14.39 -51.74 -31.33
C LYS A 97 14.24 -53.03 -32.13
N PRO A 98 13.11 -53.72 -32.10
CA PRO A 98 12.90 -54.90 -32.89
C PRO A 98 13.01 -54.65 -34.41
N GLU A 99 12.48 -53.53 -34.88
CA GLU A 99 12.54 -53.14 -36.30
C GLU A 99 13.99 -52.94 -36.76
N VAL A 100 14.82 -52.29 -35.98
CA VAL A 100 16.23 -52.08 -36.28
C VAL A 100 16.98 -53.41 -36.28
N VAL A 101 16.72 -54.26 -35.31
CA VAL A 101 17.31 -55.59 -35.22
C VAL A 101 16.94 -56.43 -36.45
N ASP A 102 15.66 -56.43 -36.80
CA ASP A 102 15.18 -57.16 -37.98
C ASP A 102 15.82 -56.68 -39.27
N ARG A 103 16.00 -55.38 -39.40
CA ARG A 103 16.67 -54.75 -40.54
C ARG A 103 18.13 -55.17 -40.63
N LEU A 104 18.83 -55.15 -39.53
CA LEU A 104 20.22 -55.56 -39.45
C LEU A 104 20.38 -57.04 -39.83
N ILE A 105 19.52 -57.90 -39.32
CA ILE A 105 19.51 -59.31 -39.66
C ILE A 105 19.23 -59.49 -41.12
N ALA A 106 18.28 -58.78 -41.72
CA ALA A 106 17.97 -58.88 -43.16
C ALA A 106 19.13 -58.43 -44.02
N GLU A 107 19.90 -57.46 -43.67
CA GLU A 107 21.08 -56.98 -44.39
C GLU A 107 22.25 -57.93 -44.27
N LEU A 108 22.36 -58.68 -43.20
CA LEU A 108 23.45 -59.64 -43.02
C LEU A 108 23.24 -60.99 -43.72
N VAL A 109 22.03 -61.26 -44.05
CA VAL A 109 21.64 -62.45 -44.83
C VAL A 109 21.62 -62.10 -46.31
#